data_01a5b3de64757a5b3d159e9db202faa9
#
_entry.id   01a5b3de64757a5b3d159e9db202faa9
#
_cell.length_a   1.000
_cell.length_b   1.000
_cell.length_c   1.000
_cell.angle_alpha   90.00
_cell.angle_beta   90.00
_cell.angle_gamma   90.00
#
_symmetry.space_group_name_H-M   'P 1'
#
loop_
_entity.id
_entity.type
_entity.pdbx_description
1 polymer ?
#
loop_
_entity_poly.entity_id
_entity_poly.type
_entity_poly.pdbx_seq_one_letter_code
_entity_poly.pdbx_strand_id
1 'polypeptide(L)'
;MKSLKLYVVSSHVDKPLEVKIENSKYEVLIQAGAALTDKRVCEINDYDGFDESISERNRRYSECTAIYWIGKHIDSDYVGVEHYRRRFICSDEELESLMNQGVDIITTKPMKIEDGIKKNYVIGHYGGDWAMLFELIKQYDSDNYEFYDSISDETEFHYGNINIMKAELFREYCDWAFPIIDEYYRRTPEKLDVYNRRDAGFLMERLSHFFVRLLA
;
A
#
# COMPACT_ATOMS: atom_id res chain seq x y z
N MET A 1 1.53 21.44 16.54
CA MET A 1 1.75 21.10 15.10
C MET A 1 1.55 19.61 14.99
N LYS A 2 0.80 19.13 14.00
CA LYS A 2 0.60 17.71 13.77
C LYS A 2 1.89 17.07 13.29
N SER A 3 2.22 15.89 13.80
CA SER A 3 3.40 15.13 13.41
C SER A 3 3.08 14.22 12.20
N LEU A 4 4.04 14.07 11.29
CA LEU A 4 3.96 13.18 10.12
C LEU A 4 5.23 12.33 10.03
N LYS A 5 5.07 11.05 9.76
CA LYS A 5 6.12 10.18 9.23
C LYS A 5 5.72 9.73 7.83
N LEU A 6 6.51 10.15 6.83
CA LEU A 6 6.30 9.79 5.42
C LEU A 6 7.32 8.72 5.05
N TYR A 7 6.89 7.46 5.09
CA TYR A 7 7.77 6.32 4.84
C TYR A 7 8.02 6.12 3.34
N VAL A 8 9.30 6.17 2.99
CA VAL A 8 9.77 5.89 1.64
C VAL A 8 10.22 4.45 1.56
N VAL A 9 9.40 3.62 0.93
CA VAL A 9 9.67 2.18 0.83
C VAL A 9 10.66 1.91 -0.29
N SER A 10 11.71 1.20 0.04
CA SER A 10 12.73 0.70 -0.89
C SER A 10 13.09 -0.75 -0.60
N SER A 11 13.82 -1.38 -1.51
CA SER A 11 14.25 -2.78 -1.42
C SER A 11 15.70 -2.91 -1.88
N HIS A 12 16.38 -3.96 -1.45
CA HIS A 12 17.77 -4.25 -1.84
C HIS A 12 17.96 -4.52 -3.35
N VAL A 13 16.87 -4.79 -4.08
CA VAL A 13 16.86 -5.03 -5.53
C VAL A 13 16.52 -3.80 -6.35
N ASP A 14 16.17 -2.69 -5.70
CA ASP A 14 15.80 -1.45 -6.38
C ASP A 14 17.01 -0.84 -7.09
N LYS A 15 16.77 -0.30 -8.28
CA LYS A 15 17.80 0.38 -9.05
C LYS A 15 17.98 1.81 -8.53
N PRO A 16 19.22 2.33 -8.50
CA PRO A 16 19.43 3.73 -8.17
C PRO A 16 18.60 4.65 -9.05
N LEU A 17 18.14 5.78 -8.48
CA LEU A 17 17.46 6.82 -9.23
C LEU A 17 18.49 7.56 -10.10
N GLU A 18 18.10 7.81 -11.35
CA GLU A 18 18.91 8.63 -12.29
C GLU A 18 18.74 10.13 -12.06
N VAL A 19 17.69 10.53 -11.37
CA VAL A 19 17.37 11.92 -11.06
C VAL A 19 17.36 12.14 -9.54
N LYS A 20 17.84 13.31 -9.13
CA LYS A 20 17.75 13.72 -7.73
C LYS A 20 16.31 14.16 -7.45
N ILE A 21 15.69 13.58 -6.44
CA ILE A 21 14.40 14.00 -5.90
C ILE A 21 14.69 14.86 -4.67
N GLU A 22 14.03 16.01 -4.53
CA GLU A 22 14.05 16.78 -3.29
C GLU A 22 13.25 16.01 -2.24
N ASN A 23 13.85 15.83 -1.07
CA ASN A 23 13.24 15.07 0.02
C ASN A 23 12.43 16.03 0.90
N SER A 24 11.24 15.60 1.29
CA SER A 24 10.50 16.23 2.39
C SER A 24 11.24 15.99 3.71
N LYS A 25 11.16 16.93 4.66
CA LYS A 25 11.69 16.78 6.02
C LYS A 25 10.99 15.67 6.82
N TYR A 26 9.84 15.22 6.36
CA TYR A 26 9.03 14.16 6.97
C TYR A 26 9.40 12.76 6.50
N GLU A 27 10.26 12.64 5.48
CA GLU A 27 10.64 11.35 4.92
C GLU A 27 11.46 10.49 5.88
N VAL A 28 11.06 9.23 5.96
CA VAL A 28 11.74 8.16 6.71
C VAL A 28 11.95 6.99 5.76
N LEU A 29 13.20 6.62 5.53
CA LEU A 29 13.50 5.46 4.66
C LEU A 29 13.20 4.15 5.39
N ILE A 30 12.53 3.22 4.70
CA ILE A 30 12.28 1.88 5.21
C ILE A 30 12.58 0.82 4.13
N GLN A 31 13.27 -0.24 4.52
CA GLN A 31 13.53 -1.38 3.63
C GLN A 31 12.45 -2.43 3.76
N ALA A 32 11.80 -2.77 2.64
CA ALA A 32 10.89 -3.90 2.52
C ALA A 32 11.65 -5.19 2.15
N GLY A 33 11.19 -6.35 2.62
CA GLY A 33 11.78 -7.64 2.31
C GLY A 33 13.16 -7.86 2.95
N ALA A 34 13.42 -7.26 4.09
CA ALA A 34 14.70 -7.34 4.77
C ALA A 34 15.07 -8.76 5.24
N ALA A 35 14.07 -9.62 5.49
CA ALA A 35 14.26 -11.04 5.83
C ALA A 35 14.86 -11.87 4.68
N LEU A 36 14.78 -11.38 3.43
CA LEU A 36 15.24 -12.09 2.24
C LEU A 36 16.72 -11.86 1.90
N THR A 37 17.43 -11.04 2.68
CA THR A 37 18.80 -10.62 2.38
C THR A 37 19.51 -10.06 3.61
N ASP A 38 20.84 -10.25 3.68
CA ASP A 38 21.69 -9.60 4.68
C ASP A 38 22.05 -8.15 4.31
N LYS A 39 21.74 -7.72 3.06
CA LYS A 39 22.00 -6.36 2.63
C LYS A 39 20.99 -5.40 3.22
N ARG A 40 21.48 -4.38 3.96
CA ARG A 40 20.65 -3.25 4.45
C ARG A 40 20.88 -2.04 3.56
N VAL A 41 19.75 -1.41 3.13
CA VAL A 41 19.77 -0.21 2.27
C VAL A 41 19.45 1.06 3.06
N CYS A 42 18.89 0.91 4.25
CA CYS A 42 18.65 1.97 5.22
C CYS A 42 18.57 1.37 6.64
N GLU A 43 18.46 2.24 7.65
CA GLU A 43 18.48 1.85 9.06
C GLU A 43 17.20 1.08 9.44
N ILE A 44 16.03 1.64 9.08
CA ILE A 44 14.74 1.03 9.42
C ILE A 44 14.39 -0.02 8.37
N ASN A 45 13.93 -1.18 8.81
CA ASN A 45 13.49 -2.25 7.92
C ASN A 45 12.34 -3.06 8.53
N ASP A 46 11.63 -3.81 7.70
CA ASP A 46 10.41 -4.53 8.04
C ASP A 46 10.63 -5.87 8.76
N TYR A 47 11.84 -6.14 9.23
CA TYR A 47 12.22 -7.40 9.87
C TYR A 47 12.84 -7.26 11.26
N ASP A 48 13.69 -6.25 11.47
CA ASP A 48 14.49 -6.15 12.69
C ASP A 48 13.62 -5.91 13.95
N GLY A 49 13.78 -6.82 14.91
CA GLY A 49 13.15 -6.73 16.22
C GLY A 49 11.64 -6.88 16.24
N PHE A 50 11.05 -7.46 15.17
CA PHE A 50 9.62 -7.64 15.05
C PHE A 50 9.25 -9.11 14.82
N ASP A 51 8.80 -9.81 15.87
CA ASP A 51 8.50 -11.25 15.85
C ASP A 51 7.34 -11.62 14.91
N GLU A 52 6.39 -10.70 14.71
CA GLU A 52 5.22 -10.90 13.81
C GLU A 52 5.47 -10.44 12.37
N SER A 53 6.75 -10.20 11.99
CA SER A 53 7.09 -9.74 10.65
C SER A 53 6.61 -10.67 9.55
N ILE A 54 6.14 -10.07 8.45
CA ILE A 54 5.80 -10.78 7.21
C ILE A 54 6.84 -10.50 6.09
N SER A 55 8.03 -10.00 6.46
CA SER A 55 9.10 -9.59 5.54
C SER A 55 9.50 -10.68 4.55
N GLU A 56 9.50 -11.95 4.96
CA GLU A 56 9.78 -13.12 4.12
C GLU A 56 8.78 -13.32 2.97
N ARG A 57 7.56 -12.76 3.09
CA ARG A 57 6.51 -12.81 2.06
C ARG A 57 6.66 -11.72 0.99
N ASN A 58 7.70 -10.89 1.06
CA ASN A 58 7.89 -9.72 0.19
C ASN A 58 7.83 -10.05 -1.30
N ARG A 59 8.21 -11.26 -1.73
CA ARG A 59 8.10 -11.67 -3.13
C ARG A 59 6.67 -11.57 -3.68
N ARG A 60 5.66 -11.80 -2.83
CA ARG A 60 4.24 -11.68 -3.20
C ARG A 60 3.63 -10.35 -2.75
N TYR A 61 4.05 -9.83 -1.59
CA TYR A 61 3.49 -8.63 -0.98
C TYR A 61 4.13 -7.32 -1.45
N SER A 62 5.35 -7.39 -2.03
CA SER A 62 6.11 -6.19 -2.43
C SER A 62 6.25 -5.19 -1.27
N GLU A 63 5.96 -3.91 -1.50
CA GLU A 63 6.00 -2.84 -0.48
C GLU A 63 5.07 -3.08 0.72
N CYS A 64 4.07 -3.95 0.58
CA CYS A 64 3.08 -4.18 1.62
C CYS A 64 3.66 -4.86 2.87
N THR A 65 4.82 -5.51 2.79
CA THR A 65 5.51 -6.00 4.00
C THR A 65 5.98 -4.85 4.88
N ALA A 66 6.44 -3.74 4.28
CA ALA A 66 6.77 -2.52 5.01
C ALA A 66 5.50 -1.82 5.53
N ILE A 67 4.41 -1.78 4.74
CA ILE A 67 3.12 -1.22 5.18
C ILE A 67 2.61 -1.97 6.42
N TYR A 68 2.71 -3.29 6.45
CA TYR A 68 2.37 -4.09 7.62
C TYR A 68 3.18 -3.68 8.86
N TRP A 69 4.50 -3.57 8.71
CA TRP A 69 5.40 -3.15 9.77
C TRP A 69 5.03 -1.73 10.26
N ILE A 70 4.82 -0.79 9.33
CA ILE A 70 4.43 0.60 9.65
C ILE A 70 3.14 0.61 10.47
N GLY A 71 2.11 -0.15 10.08
CA GLY A 71 0.84 -0.26 10.80
C GLY A 71 0.99 -0.68 12.27
N LYS A 72 2.01 -1.49 12.57
CA LYS A 72 2.32 -1.95 13.95
C LYS A 72 3.21 -0.98 14.73
N HIS A 73 3.85 0.02 14.07
CA HIS A 73 4.84 0.91 14.68
C HIS A 73 4.48 2.41 14.55
N ILE A 74 3.20 2.73 14.49
CA ILE A 74 2.73 4.12 14.35
C ILE A 74 2.98 4.90 15.64
N ASP A 75 3.73 6.02 15.52
CA ASP A 75 4.08 6.93 16.59
C ASP A 75 3.95 8.43 16.19
N SER A 76 3.14 8.72 15.17
CA SER A 76 2.85 10.06 14.65
C SER A 76 1.35 10.30 14.47
N ASP A 77 0.91 11.56 14.33
CA ASP A 77 -0.50 11.90 14.08
C ASP A 77 -0.95 11.49 12.67
N TYR A 78 -0.02 11.57 11.70
CA TYR A 78 -0.22 11.16 10.31
C TYR A 78 0.86 10.18 9.88
N VAL A 79 0.49 9.25 9.04
CA VAL A 79 1.38 8.25 8.43
C VAL A 79 1.21 8.31 6.93
N GLY A 80 2.33 8.40 6.22
CA GLY A 80 2.34 8.34 4.76
C GLY A 80 3.23 7.23 4.25
N VAL A 81 2.89 6.73 3.08
CA VAL A 81 3.68 5.74 2.34
C VAL A 81 3.95 6.26 0.94
N GLU A 82 5.19 6.19 0.54
CA GLU A 82 5.69 6.48 -0.79
C GLU A 82 6.64 5.38 -1.26
N HIS A 83 6.88 5.32 -2.55
CA HIS A 83 7.91 4.44 -3.09
C HIS A 83 9.20 5.21 -3.39
N TYR A 84 10.34 4.54 -3.39
CA TYR A 84 11.62 5.18 -3.67
C TYR A 84 11.66 6.00 -4.98
N ARG A 85 10.83 5.67 -5.98
CA ARG A 85 10.74 6.33 -7.29
C ARG A 85 9.40 7.02 -7.59
N ARG A 86 8.47 7.04 -6.65
CA ARG A 86 7.15 7.69 -6.77
C ARG A 86 6.88 8.44 -5.49
N ARG A 87 6.89 9.76 -5.58
CA ARG A 87 6.79 10.67 -4.45
C ARG A 87 5.63 11.62 -4.62
N PHE A 88 5.12 12.15 -3.52
CA PHE A 88 4.22 13.29 -3.58
C PHE A 88 4.97 14.52 -4.09
N ILE A 89 4.31 15.27 -4.97
CA ILE A 89 4.82 16.56 -5.47
C ILE A 89 4.03 17.65 -4.74
N CYS A 90 4.33 17.83 -3.47
CA CYS A 90 3.80 18.92 -2.64
C CYS A 90 4.88 19.37 -1.67
N SER A 91 4.85 20.65 -1.30
CA SER A 91 5.79 21.19 -0.33
C SER A 91 5.46 20.78 1.09
N ASP A 92 6.43 20.88 1.99
CA ASP A 92 6.21 20.61 3.42
C ASP A 92 5.15 21.54 4.00
N GLU A 93 5.10 22.80 3.55
CA GLU A 93 4.11 23.80 3.98
C GLU A 93 2.67 23.41 3.53
N GLU A 94 2.54 22.87 2.30
CA GLU A 94 1.25 22.37 1.82
C GLU A 94 0.77 21.16 2.65
N LEU A 95 1.67 20.21 2.96
CA LEU A 95 1.36 19.08 3.83
C LEU A 95 0.93 19.56 5.23
N GLU A 96 1.67 20.49 5.83
CA GLU A 96 1.34 21.08 7.12
C GLU A 96 -0.04 21.77 7.11
N SER A 97 -0.34 22.51 6.05
CA SER A 97 -1.62 23.17 5.87
C SER A 97 -2.78 22.19 5.85
N LEU A 98 -2.65 21.10 5.06
CA LEU A 98 -3.68 20.06 4.95
C LEU A 98 -3.89 19.32 6.29
N MET A 99 -2.81 18.96 6.97
CA MET A 99 -2.87 18.30 8.27
C MET A 99 -3.51 19.20 9.35
N ASN A 100 -3.20 20.50 9.35
CA ASN A 100 -3.78 21.46 10.29
C ASN A 100 -5.27 21.72 10.03
N GLN A 101 -5.74 21.56 8.78
CA GLN A 101 -7.16 21.58 8.42
C GLN A 101 -7.89 20.29 8.84
N GLY A 102 -7.16 19.26 9.28
CA GLY A 102 -7.73 18.00 9.74
C GLY A 102 -8.15 17.06 8.62
N VAL A 103 -7.57 17.21 7.43
CA VAL A 103 -7.81 16.31 6.28
C VAL A 103 -7.54 14.85 6.70
N ASP A 104 -8.45 13.96 6.39
CA ASP A 104 -8.37 12.55 6.82
C ASP A 104 -7.35 11.76 6.00
N ILE A 105 -7.32 12.02 4.69
CA ILE A 105 -6.46 11.33 3.75
C ILE A 105 -5.98 12.25 2.63
N ILE A 106 -4.72 12.10 2.23
CA ILE A 106 -4.12 12.72 1.04
C ILE A 106 -3.68 11.59 0.12
N THR A 107 -4.18 11.57 -1.10
CA THR A 107 -3.89 10.54 -2.09
C THR A 107 -3.20 11.12 -3.31
N THR A 108 -2.64 10.26 -4.14
CA THR A 108 -2.23 10.64 -5.49
C THR A 108 -3.46 10.97 -6.34
N LYS A 109 -3.26 11.82 -7.35
CA LYS A 109 -4.31 12.04 -8.36
C LYS A 109 -4.68 10.71 -9.01
N PRO A 110 -5.98 10.36 -9.13
CA PRO A 110 -6.36 9.11 -9.75
C PRO A 110 -5.94 9.08 -11.24
N MET A 111 -5.51 7.93 -11.69
CA MET A 111 -5.19 7.69 -13.09
C MET A 111 -6.43 7.17 -13.82
N LYS A 112 -6.65 7.66 -15.04
CA LYS A 112 -7.71 7.13 -15.90
C LYS A 112 -7.28 5.79 -16.50
N ILE A 113 -8.20 4.82 -16.43
CA ILE A 113 -8.09 3.50 -17.04
C ILE A 113 -9.29 3.29 -17.97
N GLU A 114 -9.08 2.70 -19.15
CA GLU A 114 -10.12 2.65 -20.20
C GLU A 114 -11.29 1.73 -19.85
N ASP A 115 -11.01 0.62 -19.21
CA ASP A 115 -11.95 -0.52 -19.10
C ASP A 115 -12.50 -0.74 -17.67
N GLY A 116 -12.23 0.16 -16.73
CA GLY A 116 -12.58 -0.03 -15.33
C GLY A 116 -11.57 -0.89 -14.54
N ILE A 117 -11.61 -0.77 -13.21
CA ILE A 117 -10.61 -1.35 -12.29
C ILE A 117 -10.56 -2.87 -12.41
N LYS A 118 -11.72 -3.54 -12.37
CA LYS A 118 -11.84 -4.99 -12.50
C LYS A 118 -11.25 -5.49 -13.81
N LYS A 119 -11.68 -4.92 -14.94
CA LYS A 119 -11.22 -5.36 -16.26
C LYS A 119 -9.73 -5.08 -16.46
N ASN A 120 -9.24 -3.91 -15.98
CA ASN A 120 -7.82 -3.58 -15.96
C ASN A 120 -7.01 -4.65 -15.22
N TYR A 121 -7.49 -5.08 -14.02
CA TYR A 121 -6.83 -6.15 -13.28
C TYR A 121 -6.82 -7.47 -14.07
N VAL A 122 -7.97 -7.91 -14.55
CA VAL A 122 -8.12 -9.21 -15.24
C VAL A 122 -7.31 -9.30 -16.54
N ILE A 123 -7.12 -8.18 -17.24
CA ILE A 123 -6.26 -8.13 -18.44
C ILE A 123 -4.78 -8.23 -18.09
N GLY A 124 -4.35 -7.55 -17.02
CA GLY A 124 -2.95 -7.48 -16.61
C GLY A 124 -2.47 -8.62 -15.71
N HIS A 125 -3.41 -9.34 -15.09
CA HIS A 125 -3.14 -10.34 -14.07
C HIS A 125 -4.06 -11.56 -14.19
N TYR A 126 -4.01 -12.49 -13.24
CA TYR A 126 -4.88 -13.67 -13.22
C TYR A 126 -6.29 -13.31 -12.73
N GLY A 127 -7.30 -13.51 -13.59
CA GLY A 127 -8.70 -13.19 -13.26
C GLY A 127 -9.26 -13.96 -12.06
N GLY A 128 -8.73 -15.16 -11.78
CA GLY A 128 -9.08 -15.93 -10.58
C GLY A 128 -8.69 -15.23 -9.26
N ASP A 129 -7.64 -14.40 -9.29
CA ASP A 129 -7.22 -13.64 -8.11
C ASP A 129 -8.24 -12.56 -7.75
N TRP A 130 -8.84 -11.92 -8.77
CA TRP A 130 -9.95 -10.98 -8.58
C TRP A 130 -11.17 -11.66 -7.97
N ALA A 131 -11.56 -12.82 -8.50
CA ALA A 131 -12.70 -13.56 -7.98
C ALA A 131 -12.48 -13.98 -6.51
N MET A 132 -11.27 -14.45 -6.18
CA MET A 132 -10.90 -14.79 -4.80
C MET A 132 -10.91 -13.56 -3.89
N LEU A 133 -10.39 -12.41 -4.34
CA LEU A 133 -10.44 -11.16 -3.57
C LEU A 133 -11.88 -10.81 -3.19
N PHE A 134 -12.83 -10.86 -4.14
CA PHE A 134 -14.23 -10.52 -3.89
C PHE A 134 -14.95 -11.56 -3.02
N GLU A 135 -14.58 -12.84 -3.12
CA GLU A 135 -15.05 -13.86 -2.17
C GLU A 135 -14.61 -13.52 -0.74
N LEU A 136 -13.35 -13.11 -0.56
CA LEU A 136 -12.80 -12.73 0.73
C LEU A 136 -13.38 -11.41 1.26
N ILE A 137 -13.54 -10.40 0.42
CA ILE A 137 -14.23 -9.15 0.82
C ILE A 137 -15.63 -9.48 1.34
N LYS A 138 -16.38 -10.33 0.64
CA LYS A 138 -17.71 -10.75 1.10
C LYS A 138 -17.68 -11.49 2.44
N GLN A 139 -16.62 -12.22 2.71
CA GLN A 139 -16.43 -12.95 3.99
C GLN A 139 -16.04 -12.01 5.13
N TYR A 140 -15.16 -11.04 4.89
CA TYR A 140 -14.55 -10.20 5.93
C TYR A 140 -15.23 -8.84 6.10
N ASP A 141 -15.93 -8.36 5.07
CA ASP A 141 -16.59 -7.05 5.03
C ASP A 141 -17.86 -7.11 4.18
N SER A 142 -18.80 -7.94 4.58
CA SER A 142 -20.06 -8.15 3.86
C SER A 142 -20.90 -6.89 3.74
N ASP A 143 -20.82 -5.99 4.71
CA ASP A 143 -21.64 -4.78 4.78
C ASP A 143 -21.27 -3.77 3.68
N ASN A 144 -20.00 -3.72 3.28
CA ASN A 144 -19.51 -2.83 2.24
C ASN A 144 -19.32 -3.54 0.88
N TYR A 145 -19.62 -4.84 0.78
CA TYR A 145 -19.38 -5.63 -0.44
C TYR A 145 -20.02 -5.02 -1.68
N GLU A 146 -21.31 -4.67 -1.61
CA GLU A 146 -22.05 -4.08 -2.75
C GLU A 146 -21.45 -2.73 -3.19
N PHE A 147 -20.93 -1.95 -2.25
CA PHE A 147 -20.22 -0.72 -2.57
C PHE A 147 -18.94 -1.01 -3.35
N TYR A 148 -18.10 -1.93 -2.89
CA TYR A 148 -16.85 -2.27 -3.58
C TYR A 148 -17.09 -2.89 -4.96
N ASP A 149 -18.13 -3.72 -5.11
CA ASP A 149 -18.51 -4.26 -6.41
C ASP A 149 -18.96 -3.16 -7.37
N SER A 150 -19.74 -2.20 -6.88
CA SER A 150 -20.25 -1.07 -7.69
C SER A 150 -19.13 -0.17 -8.23
N ILE A 151 -18.07 0.07 -7.45
CA ILE A 151 -16.94 0.91 -7.87
C ILE A 151 -15.87 0.14 -8.67
N SER A 152 -16.00 -1.18 -8.81
CA SER A 152 -15.06 -2.02 -9.56
C SER A 152 -15.00 -1.71 -11.04
N ASP A 153 -16.05 -1.12 -11.60
CA ASP A 153 -16.14 -0.71 -13.00
C ASP A 153 -15.76 0.78 -13.21
N GLU A 154 -15.37 1.50 -12.14
CA GLU A 154 -14.91 2.88 -12.28
C GLU A 154 -13.63 2.98 -13.11
N THR A 155 -13.53 4.09 -13.85
CA THR A 155 -12.39 4.36 -14.75
C THR A 155 -11.32 5.26 -14.15
N GLU A 156 -11.41 5.56 -12.86
CA GLU A 156 -10.41 6.29 -12.10
C GLU A 156 -9.85 5.40 -10.98
N PHE A 157 -8.52 5.33 -10.88
CA PHE A 157 -7.85 4.42 -9.98
C PHE A 157 -6.62 5.07 -9.30
N HIS A 158 -6.51 4.94 -7.97
CA HIS A 158 -5.34 5.36 -7.21
C HIS A 158 -4.34 4.21 -7.15
N TYR A 159 -3.23 4.35 -7.90
CA TYR A 159 -2.19 3.32 -7.98
C TYR A 159 -1.18 3.40 -6.84
N GLY A 160 -0.62 2.24 -6.48
CA GLY A 160 0.69 2.13 -5.88
C GLY A 160 0.72 2.12 -4.36
N ASN A 161 -0.39 1.92 -3.66
CA ASN A 161 -0.42 1.98 -2.18
C ASN A 161 0.22 3.27 -1.62
N ILE A 162 0.06 4.41 -2.32
CA ILE A 162 0.66 5.69 -1.99
C ILE A 162 -0.42 6.61 -1.42
N ASN A 163 -0.31 6.92 -0.13
CA ASN A 163 -1.25 7.78 0.58
C ASN A 163 -0.60 8.34 1.86
N ILE A 164 -1.21 9.41 2.39
CA ILE A 164 -0.95 9.92 3.74
C ILE A 164 -2.30 9.94 4.45
N MET A 165 -2.40 9.29 5.59
CA MET A 165 -3.64 9.16 6.37
C MET A 165 -3.42 9.64 7.81
N LYS A 166 -4.48 10.02 8.50
CA LYS A 166 -4.46 10.06 9.95
C LYS A 166 -4.05 8.68 10.49
N ALA A 167 -3.28 8.67 11.57
CA ALA A 167 -2.75 7.43 12.16
C ALA A 167 -3.83 6.40 12.50
N GLU A 168 -4.98 6.85 12.97
CA GLU A 168 -6.14 6.01 13.26
C GLU A 168 -6.69 5.34 12.00
N LEU A 169 -6.87 6.08 10.90
CA LEU A 169 -7.34 5.54 9.63
C LEU A 169 -6.32 4.59 8.98
N PHE A 170 -5.03 4.87 9.15
CA PHE A 170 -4.00 3.95 8.66
C PHE A 170 -4.03 2.61 9.40
N ARG A 171 -4.28 2.62 10.72
CA ARG A 171 -4.50 1.38 11.49
C ARG A 171 -5.75 0.64 11.03
N GLU A 172 -6.88 1.35 10.88
CA GLU A 172 -8.14 0.78 10.37
C GLU A 172 -7.94 0.14 9.00
N TYR A 173 -7.24 0.83 8.08
CA TYR A 173 -6.87 0.26 6.79
C TYR A 173 -6.07 -1.04 6.93
N CYS A 174 -5.02 -1.04 7.75
CA CYS A 174 -4.20 -2.23 7.97
C CYS A 174 -5.01 -3.37 8.60
N ASP A 175 -5.80 -3.09 9.62
CA ASP A 175 -6.60 -4.08 10.34
C ASP A 175 -7.71 -4.68 9.46
N TRP A 176 -8.18 -3.94 8.46
CA TRP A 176 -9.13 -4.41 7.48
C TRP A 176 -8.47 -5.16 6.31
N ALA A 177 -7.44 -4.59 5.69
CA ALA A 177 -6.87 -5.12 4.45
C ALA A 177 -6.00 -6.37 4.66
N PHE A 178 -5.19 -6.41 5.74
CA PHE A 178 -4.25 -7.53 5.94
C PHE A 178 -4.94 -8.87 6.25
N PRO A 179 -6.02 -8.98 7.03
CA PRO A 179 -6.74 -10.26 7.16
C PRO A 179 -7.26 -10.79 5.83
N ILE A 180 -7.74 -9.94 4.93
CA ILE A 180 -8.22 -10.32 3.60
C ILE A 180 -7.06 -10.87 2.75
N ILE A 181 -5.95 -10.12 2.69
CA ILE A 181 -4.84 -10.50 1.83
C ILE A 181 -4.02 -11.68 2.39
N ASP A 182 -3.96 -11.84 3.70
CA ASP A 182 -3.32 -12.99 4.35
C ASP A 182 -4.09 -14.28 4.06
N GLU A 183 -5.42 -14.22 4.07
CA GLU A 183 -6.26 -15.35 3.69
C GLU A 183 -6.13 -15.68 2.20
N TYR A 184 -6.06 -14.65 1.32
CA TYR A 184 -5.73 -14.84 -0.09
C TYR A 184 -4.37 -15.54 -0.25
N TYR A 185 -3.33 -15.07 0.45
CA TYR A 185 -2.00 -15.66 0.41
C TYR A 185 -2.01 -17.14 0.83
N ARG A 186 -2.76 -17.47 1.88
CA ARG A 186 -2.88 -18.82 2.41
C ARG A 186 -3.60 -19.77 1.44
N ARG A 187 -4.62 -19.28 0.71
CA ARG A 187 -5.44 -20.10 -0.22
C ARG A 187 -4.81 -20.25 -1.60
N THR A 188 -3.88 -19.41 -1.98
CA THR A 188 -3.37 -19.36 -3.34
C THR A 188 -1.88 -19.72 -3.43
N PRO A 189 -1.47 -20.56 -4.40
CA PRO A 189 -0.05 -20.86 -4.60
C PRO A 189 0.68 -19.65 -5.19
N GLU A 190 1.99 -19.58 -4.96
CA GLU A 190 2.86 -18.59 -5.61
C GLU A 190 2.82 -18.76 -7.13
N LYS A 191 2.71 -17.66 -7.86
CA LYS A 191 2.71 -17.66 -9.33
C LYS A 191 4.12 -17.91 -9.87
N LEU A 192 4.22 -18.67 -10.94
CA LEU A 192 5.52 -18.96 -11.60
C LEU A 192 6.07 -17.76 -12.38
N ASP A 193 5.18 -16.96 -12.96
CA ASP A 193 5.53 -15.73 -13.67
C ASP A 193 6.04 -14.66 -12.67
N VAL A 194 7.25 -14.17 -12.93
CA VAL A 194 7.96 -13.21 -12.06
C VAL A 194 7.16 -11.91 -11.85
N TYR A 195 6.45 -11.44 -12.86
CA TYR A 195 5.63 -10.23 -12.75
C TYR A 195 4.40 -10.47 -11.87
N ASN A 196 3.62 -11.52 -12.19
CA ASN A 196 2.40 -11.84 -11.45
C ASN A 196 2.64 -12.53 -10.10
N ARG A 197 3.89 -12.89 -9.79
CA ARG A 197 4.25 -13.35 -8.45
C ARG A 197 3.92 -12.33 -7.36
N ARG A 198 3.89 -11.04 -7.69
CA ARG A 198 3.52 -9.93 -6.79
C ARG A 198 2.01 -9.77 -6.61
N ASP A 199 1.26 -10.85 -6.74
CA ASP A 199 -0.20 -10.92 -6.75
C ASP A 199 -0.84 -10.24 -5.52
N ALA A 200 -0.35 -10.53 -4.31
CA ALA A 200 -0.83 -9.91 -3.08
C ALA A 200 -0.61 -8.38 -3.08
N GLY A 201 0.55 -7.91 -3.54
CA GLY A 201 0.83 -6.47 -3.69
C GLY A 201 -0.14 -5.78 -4.64
N PHE A 202 -0.43 -6.40 -5.79
CA PHE A 202 -1.40 -5.86 -6.74
C PHE A 202 -2.84 -5.83 -6.19
N LEU A 203 -3.23 -6.83 -5.42
CA LEU A 203 -4.54 -6.82 -4.76
C LEU A 203 -4.61 -5.78 -3.65
N MET A 204 -3.52 -5.57 -2.90
CA MET A 204 -3.45 -4.51 -1.89
C MET A 204 -3.62 -3.11 -2.49
N GLU A 205 -3.14 -2.85 -3.71
CA GLU A 205 -3.44 -1.58 -4.42
C GLU A 205 -4.95 -1.38 -4.63
N ARG A 206 -5.69 -2.45 -4.90
CA ARG A 206 -7.16 -2.40 -5.08
C ARG A 206 -7.86 -2.20 -3.74
N LEU A 207 -7.43 -2.90 -2.69
CA LEU A 207 -7.94 -2.66 -1.34
C LEU A 207 -7.66 -1.23 -0.86
N SER A 208 -6.47 -0.70 -1.12
CA SER A 208 -6.14 0.70 -0.80
C SER A 208 -7.09 1.68 -1.52
N HIS A 209 -7.34 1.47 -2.80
CA HIS A 209 -8.30 2.29 -3.55
C HIS A 209 -9.72 2.17 -2.98
N PHE A 210 -10.19 0.97 -2.69
CA PHE A 210 -11.53 0.74 -2.12
C PHE A 210 -11.69 1.43 -0.75
N PHE A 211 -10.68 1.34 0.10
CA PHE A 211 -10.69 2.02 1.40
C PHE A 211 -10.75 3.55 1.25
N VAL A 212 -9.94 4.12 0.35
CA VAL A 212 -9.98 5.57 0.03
C VAL A 212 -11.38 5.99 -0.45
N ARG A 213 -12.00 5.18 -1.31
CA ARG A 213 -13.33 5.49 -1.85
C ARG A 213 -14.45 5.33 -0.82
N LEU A 214 -14.28 4.47 0.17
CA LEU A 214 -15.24 4.33 1.27
C LEU A 214 -15.25 5.56 2.19
N LEU A 215 -14.11 6.29 2.29
CA LEU A 215 -13.98 7.49 3.11
C LEU A 215 -14.40 8.78 2.37
N ALA A 216 -14.57 8.75 1.06
CA ALA A 216 -14.88 9.92 0.22
C ALA A 216 -16.38 10.15 0.10
#